data_5a649a3ac1e869690aa10073487bb675
#
_entry.id   5a649a3ac1e869690aa10073487bb675
#
_cell.length_a   1.000
_cell.length_b   1.000
_cell.length_c   1.000
_cell.angle_alpha   90.00
_cell.angle_beta   90.00
_cell.angle_gamma   90.00
#
_symmetry.space_group_name_H-M   'P 1'
#
loop_
_entity.id
_entity.type
_entity.pdbx_description
1 polymer ?
#
loop_
_entity_poly.entity_id
_entity_poly.type
_entity_poly.pdbx_seq_one_letter_code
_entity_poly.pdbx_strand_id
1 'polypeptide(L)'
;MNKETKRFLAGSVAILSLVVAGCSQSKTTPESAKETTEAKTTKQAVVEYTTDSKNPAASFDWNAKVAPMTKYEQTFVETNSGKTVTKKLDGVQKAVDALNEKKKSITDKKVKEALKLVDAVFVNQENFDVLLKATGTSSQEEFFTRIWNDYMVNFLKEARPTYTNDGEVEYQGVKYPIKVYGPMYLKVNTNALGIAAAYTLEDYKVEGDTVYLKLKAPRVDTYQYEVQASYQTNNKAFFEGMLQDAQKVGQTDFTKALLYKFIYRLAAVGFRGDGYVNLEGMDYYDKNNHYLAIKVDDKGNATIDDKNLVNLLQIDLKPANEANKAKFE
;
A
#
# COMPACT_ATOMS: atom_id res chain seq x y z
N MET A 1 -0.48 9.50 23.27
CA MET A 1 0.00 8.68 22.14
C MET A 1 0.06 7.23 22.61
N ASN A 2 -0.81 6.40 22.09
CA ASN A 2 -1.04 5.03 22.58
C ASN A 2 0.13 4.10 22.20
N LYS A 3 0.42 3.08 23.01
CA LYS A 3 1.48 2.07 22.78
C LYS A 3 1.42 1.39 21.39
N GLU A 4 0.26 1.37 20.78
CA GLU A 4 0.04 0.73 19.49
C GLU A 4 0.49 1.58 18.29
N THR A 5 0.33 2.91 18.33
CA THR A 5 0.87 3.81 17.31
C THR A 5 2.40 3.79 17.33
N LYS A 6 3.00 3.63 18.54
CA LYS A 6 4.45 3.42 18.68
C LYS A 6 4.92 2.10 18.08
N ARG A 7 4.08 1.05 18.07
CA ARG A 7 4.43 -0.25 17.47
C ARG A 7 4.40 -0.23 15.95
N PHE A 8 3.51 0.56 15.33
CA PHE A 8 3.44 0.69 13.88
C PHE A 8 4.69 1.36 13.28
N LEU A 9 5.23 2.37 13.97
CA LEU A 9 6.48 3.05 13.59
C LEU A 9 7.73 2.35 14.12
N ALA A 10 7.67 1.76 15.32
CA ALA A 10 8.79 1.00 15.89
C ALA A 10 9.03 -0.33 15.15
N GLY A 11 7.99 -0.99 14.66
CA GLY A 11 8.12 -2.16 13.79
C GLY A 11 8.90 -1.86 12.51
N SER A 12 8.73 -0.66 11.96
CA SER A 12 9.46 -0.22 10.76
C SER A 12 10.93 0.09 11.02
N VAL A 13 11.32 0.39 12.25
CA VAL A 13 12.70 0.75 12.61
C VAL A 13 13.46 -0.44 13.22
N ALA A 14 12.80 -1.33 13.97
CA ALA A 14 13.45 -2.44 14.65
C ALA A 14 13.86 -3.60 13.71
N ILE A 15 13.23 -3.71 12.53
CA ILE A 15 13.52 -4.79 11.56
C ILE A 15 14.80 -4.54 10.76
N LEU A 16 15.31 -3.31 10.76
CA LEU A 16 16.59 -2.97 10.14
C LEU A 16 17.79 -3.72 10.73
N SER A 17 17.70 -4.19 11.96
CA SER A 17 18.83 -4.84 12.65
C SER A 17 18.95 -6.34 12.42
N LEU A 18 17.94 -7.02 11.87
CA LEU A 18 17.93 -8.48 11.76
C LEU A 18 18.42 -9.04 10.40
N VAL A 19 18.52 -8.19 9.35
CA VAL A 19 18.93 -8.65 8.02
C VAL A 19 20.45 -8.76 7.87
N VAL A 20 21.22 -8.18 8.79
CA VAL A 20 22.71 -8.11 8.67
C VAL A 20 23.43 -9.35 9.21
N ALA A 21 22.76 -10.21 9.96
CA ALA A 21 23.42 -11.35 10.63
C ALA A 21 23.65 -12.60 9.75
N GLY A 22 23.27 -12.58 8.47
CA GLY A 22 23.23 -13.75 7.59
C GLY A 22 24.31 -13.86 6.51
N CYS A 23 25.25 -12.92 6.37
CA CYS A 23 26.29 -12.98 5.34
C CYS A 23 27.68 -13.08 5.95
N SER A 24 28.04 -14.21 6.54
CA SER A 24 29.45 -14.60 6.73
C SER A 24 29.77 -15.74 5.78
N GLN A 25 30.65 -15.42 4.87
CA GLN A 25 31.54 -16.18 4.01
C GLN A 25 31.51 -17.72 4.11
N SER A 26 31.28 -18.36 2.98
CA SER A 26 32.07 -19.53 2.62
C SER A 26 32.37 -19.51 1.11
N LYS A 27 33.65 -19.50 0.82
CA LYS A 27 34.24 -19.80 -0.51
C LYS A 27 34.05 -21.29 -0.78
N THR A 28 33.47 -21.65 -1.91
CA THR A 28 33.90 -22.86 -2.65
C THR A 28 33.50 -22.75 -4.12
N THR A 29 34.35 -23.24 -4.94
CA THR A 29 34.52 -23.23 -6.40
C THR A 29 33.40 -24.00 -7.12
N PRO A 30 33.16 -23.75 -8.43
CA PRO A 30 31.99 -24.22 -9.16
C PRO A 30 32.15 -25.61 -9.75
N GLU A 31 31.10 -26.40 -9.73
CA GLU A 31 30.99 -27.55 -10.60
C GLU A 31 29.58 -27.75 -11.16
N SER A 32 29.58 -27.73 -12.49
CA SER A 32 28.71 -28.47 -13.41
C SER A 32 27.17 -28.33 -13.34
N ALA A 33 26.67 -27.77 -14.45
CA ALA A 33 25.30 -27.71 -14.91
C ALA A 33 24.58 -29.07 -14.97
N LYS A 34 23.31 -29.07 -14.56
CA LYS A 34 22.25 -29.91 -15.15
C LYS A 34 20.97 -29.11 -15.31
N GLU A 35 20.53 -29.04 -16.56
CA GLU A 35 19.23 -28.51 -16.97
C GLU A 35 18.09 -29.13 -16.17
N THR A 36 17.21 -28.29 -15.68
CA THR A 36 15.89 -28.72 -15.22
C THR A 36 14.84 -27.74 -15.73
N THR A 37 14.01 -28.25 -16.57
CA THR A 37 12.77 -27.81 -17.16
C THR A 37 12.15 -26.52 -16.57
N GLU A 38 12.09 -25.47 -17.42
CA GLU A 38 11.42 -24.20 -17.16
C GLU A 38 9.92 -24.42 -17.04
N ALA A 39 9.39 -24.21 -15.84
CA ALA A 39 8.00 -23.89 -15.67
C ALA A 39 7.77 -22.48 -16.24
N LYS A 40 6.99 -22.37 -17.32
CA LYS A 40 6.52 -21.12 -17.91
C LYS A 40 5.70 -20.35 -16.87
N THR A 41 6.37 -19.55 -16.05
CA THR A 41 5.72 -18.52 -15.27
C THR A 41 5.35 -17.40 -16.23
N THR A 42 4.07 -17.09 -16.31
CA THR A 42 3.56 -15.93 -17.05
C THR A 42 4.25 -14.69 -16.45
N LYS A 43 5.25 -14.15 -17.16
CA LYS A 43 5.93 -12.92 -16.75
C LYS A 43 4.90 -11.79 -16.83
N GLN A 44 4.37 -11.34 -15.69
CA GLN A 44 3.85 -9.99 -15.60
C GLN A 44 4.97 -9.04 -16.05
N ALA A 45 4.64 -8.13 -16.96
CA ALA A 45 5.62 -7.17 -17.45
C ALA A 45 6.05 -6.26 -16.29
N VAL A 46 7.17 -6.57 -15.65
CA VAL A 46 7.80 -5.73 -14.65
C VAL A 46 8.38 -4.52 -15.38
N VAL A 47 8.02 -3.31 -14.98
CA VAL A 47 8.73 -2.11 -15.44
C VAL A 47 10.13 -2.17 -14.86
N GLU A 48 11.13 -2.28 -15.71
CA GLU A 48 12.52 -2.18 -15.29
C GLU A 48 12.77 -0.75 -14.75
N TYR A 49 13.12 -0.66 -13.48
CA TYR A 49 13.70 0.55 -12.92
C TYR A 49 15.16 0.61 -13.35
N THR A 50 15.50 1.62 -14.16
CA THR A 50 16.88 1.83 -14.60
C THR A 50 17.51 2.91 -13.72
N THR A 51 18.66 2.59 -13.13
CA THR A 51 19.47 3.53 -12.33
C THR A 51 20.10 4.64 -13.18
N ASP A 52 20.09 4.49 -14.49
CA ASP A 52 20.67 5.46 -15.45
C ASP A 52 19.76 6.66 -15.70
N SER A 53 18.52 6.63 -15.25
CA SER A 53 17.59 7.76 -15.41
C SER A 53 17.98 8.90 -14.47
N LYS A 54 18.29 10.06 -15.02
CA LYS A 54 18.51 11.29 -14.25
C LYS A 54 17.24 11.78 -13.54
N ASN A 55 16.08 11.31 -13.96
CA ASN A 55 14.79 11.61 -13.36
C ASN A 55 13.90 10.35 -13.37
N PRO A 56 14.10 9.40 -12.44
CA PRO A 56 13.32 8.16 -12.39
C PRO A 56 11.81 8.41 -12.20
N ALA A 57 11.41 9.54 -11.62
CA ALA A 57 10.02 9.90 -11.42
C ALA A 57 9.29 10.21 -12.74
N ALA A 58 10.00 10.61 -13.81
CA ALA A 58 9.39 10.94 -15.09
C ALA A 58 8.71 9.73 -15.77
N SER A 59 9.09 8.52 -15.42
CA SER A 59 8.50 7.28 -15.94
C SER A 59 7.35 6.72 -15.09
N PHE A 60 6.98 7.40 -14.01
CA PHE A 60 5.94 6.92 -13.12
C PHE A 60 4.55 7.03 -13.75
N ASP A 61 3.84 5.93 -13.84
CA ASP A 61 2.48 5.89 -14.36
C ASP A 61 1.45 6.10 -13.25
N TRP A 62 1.00 7.34 -13.10
CA TRP A 62 -0.04 7.70 -12.13
C TRP A 62 -1.37 6.99 -12.38
N ASN A 63 -1.65 6.58 -13.62
CA ASN A 63 -2.89 5.91 -14.00
C ASN A 63 -2.76 4.38 -14.01
N ALA A 64 -1.61 3.84 -13.64
CA ALA A 64 -1.42 2.41 -13.53
C ALA A 64 -2.50 1.80 -12.63
N LYS A 65 -3.18 0.78 -13.16
CA LYS A 65 -4.20 0.01 -12.44
C LYS A 65 -3.60 -1.29 -11.96
N VAL A 66 -4.12 -1.77 -10.84
CA VAL A 66 -3.79 -3.09 -10.33
C VAL A 66 -4.42 -4.14 -11.25
N ALA A 67 -3.62 -5.11 -11.67
CA ALA A 67 -4.17 -6.28 -12.36
C ALA A 67 -5.00 -7.10 -11.36
N PRO A 68 -6.24 -7.52 -11.71
CA PRO A 68 -7.02 -8.41 -10.88
C PRO A 68 -6.23 -9.68 -10.56
N MET A 69 -6.32 -10.13 -9.33
CA MET A 69 -5.78 -11.41 -8.94
C MET A 69 -6.62 -12.52 -9.61
N THR A 70 -6.06 -13.18 -10.60
CA THR A 70 -6.74 -14.27 -11.34
C THR A 70 -6.67 -15.60 -10.57
N LYS A 71 -5.67 -15.72 -9.69
CA LYS A 71 -5.50 -16.85 -8.77
C LYS A 71 -5.21 -16.29 -7.40
N TYR A 72 -5.98 -16.67 -6.42
CA TYR A 72 -5.75 -16.27 -5.04
C TYR A 72 -4.59 -17.08 -4.45
N GLU A 73 -3.41 -16.85 -5.01
CA GLU A 73 -2.15 -17.41 -4.56
C GLU A 73 -1.16 -16.26 -4.38
N GLN A 74 -0.51 -16.22 -3.25
CA GLN A 74 0.54 -15.25 -2.98
C GLN A 74 1.87 -15.97 -2.86
N THR A 75 2.83 -15.58 -3.70
CA THR A 75 4.20 -16.09 -3.66
C THR A 75 5.08 -15.07 -2.96
N PHE A 76 5.79 -15.49 -1.93
CA PHE A 76 6.69 -14.64 -1.17
C PHE A 76 7.98 -15.39 -0.83
N VAL A 77 9.01 -14.66 -0.44
CA VAL A 77 10.28 -15.22 0.02
C VAL A 77 10.30 -15.22 1.54
N GLU A 78 10.52 -16.38 2.12
CA GLU A 78 10.67 -16.51 3.57
C GLU A 78 11.97 -15.84 4.04
N THR A 79 11.87 -14.97 5.03
CA THR A 79 12.97 -14.13 5.52
C THR A 79 14.18 -14.93 6.02
N ASN A 80 13.93 -16.05 6.71
CA ASN A 80 14.98 -16.81 7.37
C ASN A 80 15.67 -17.83 6.46
N SER A 81 14.99 -18.28 5.40
CA SER A 81 15.49 -19.34 4.51
C SER A 81 15.81 -18.86 3.12
N GLY A 82 15.31 -17.68 2.72
CA GLY A 82 15.37 -17.19 1.33
C GLY A 82 14.57 -18.07 0.36
N LYS A 83 13.76 -19.00 0.87
CA LYS A 83 12.99 -19.95 0.06
C LYS A 83 11.71 -19.26 -0.45
N THR A 84 11.45 -19.41 -1.74
CA THR A 84 10.19 -18.98 -2.33
C THR A 84 9.08 -19.95 -1.94
N VAL A 85 8.01 -19.41 -1.37
CA VAL A 85 6.83 -20.15 -0.93
C VAL A 85 5.61 -19.56 -1.60
N THR A 86 4.73 -20.42 -2.13
CA THR A 86 3.43 -20.02 -2.65
C THR A 86 2.35 -20.52 -1.70
N LYS A 87 1.51 -19.62 -1.22
CA LYS A 87 0.39 -19.90 -0.34
C LYS A 87 -0.92 -19.70 -1.07
N LYS A 88 -1.79 -20.70 -1.02
CA LYS A 88 -3.17 -20.56 -1.49
C LYS A 88 -3.98 -19.74 -0.51
N LEU A 89 -4.81 -18.86 -1.04
CA LEU A 89 -5.61 -17.89 -0.31
C LEU A 89 -7.10 -18.15 -0.58
N ASP A 90 -7.56 -19.33 -0.24
CA ASP A 90 -8.95 -19.78 -0.49
C ASP A 90 -9.99 -18.87 0.17
N GLY A 91 -9.62 -18.20 1.26
CA GLY A 91 -10.47 -17.21 1.93
C GLY A 91 -10.76 -15.97 1.08
N VAL A 92 -9.85 -15.59 0.19
CA VAL A 92 -10.04 -14.40 -0.67
C VAL A 92 -11.12 -14.64 -1.71
N GLN A 93 -11.17 -15.81 -2.37
CA GLN A 93 -12.24 -16.14 -3.30
C GLN A 93 -13.61 -16.07 -2.60
N LYS A 94 -13.71 -16.64 -1.39
CA LYS A 94 -14.94 -16.58 -0.60
C LYS A 94 -15.34 -15.15 -0.27
N ALA A 95 -14.38 -14.28 0.05
CA ALA A 95 -14.64 -12.87 0.34
C ALA A 95 -15.13 -12.12 -0.91
N VAL A 96 -14.52 -12.37 -2.09
CA VAL A 96 -14.96 -11.80 -3.37
C VAL A 96 -16.40 -12.22 -3.69
N ASP A 97 -16.69 -13.52 -3.59
CA ASP A 97 -18.02 -14.04 -3.87
C ASP A 97 -19.06 -13.46 -2.92
N ALA A 98 -18.76 -13.41 -1.61
CA ALA A 98 -19.63 -12.84 -0.59
C ALA A 98 -19.87 -11.34 -0.82
N LEU A 99 -18.84 -10.57 -1.20
CA LEU A 99 -18.98 -9.15 -1.54
C LEU A 99 -19.92 -8.96 -2.74
N ASN A 100 -19.74 -9.75 -3.78
CA ASN A 100 -20.57 -9.67 -4.98
C ASN A 100 -22.03 -9.99 -4.67
N GLU A 101 -22.32 -11.02 -3.88
CA GLU A 101 -23.68 -11.36 -3.46
C GLU A 101 -24.26 -10.26 -2.55
N LYS A 102 -23.49 -9.73 -1.61
CA LYS A 102 -23.91 -8.61 -0.75
C LYS A 102 -24.29 -7.40 -1.59
N LYS A 103 -23.46 -7.01 -2.57
CA LYS A 103 -23.75 -5.88 -3.48
C LYS A 103 -25.03 -6.07 -4.28
N LYS A 104 -25.31 -7.28 -4.76
CA LYS A 104 -26.57 -7.60 -5.47
C LYS A 104 -27.80 -7.41 -4.58
N SER A 105 -27.69 -7.72 -3.29
CA SER A 105 -28.79 -7.59 -2.33
C SER A 105 -29.08 -6.14 -1.91
N ILE A 106 -28.16 -5.20 -2.13
CA ILE A 106 -28.33 -3.79 -1.79
C ILE A 106 -29.30 -3.13 -2.78
N THR A 107 -30.42 -2.61 -2.28
CA THR A 107 -31.40 -1.86 -3.08
C THR A 107 -31.25 -0.35 -2.96
N ASP A 108 -30.72 0.14 -1.83
CA ASP A 108 -30.52 1.56 -1.57
C ASP A 108 -29.51 2.19 -2.53
N LYS A 109 -29.94 3.24 -3.24
CA LYS A 109 -29.13 3.92 -4.24
C LYS A 109 -27.97 4.69 -3.61
N LYS A 110 -28.17 5.33 -2.44
CA LYS A 110 -27.11 6.08 -1.75
C LYS A 110 -26.00 5.15 -1.30
N VAL A 111 -26.34 3.94 -0.82
CA VAL A 111 -25.36 2.93 -0.44
C VAL A 111 -24.55 2.46 -1.65
N LYS A 112 -25.20 2.24 -2.81
CA LYS A 112 -24.50 1.87 -4.05
C LYS A 112 -23.50 2.93 -4.48
N GLU A 113 -23.87 4.22 -4.41
CA GLU A 113 -22.95 5.31 -4.76
C GLU A 113 -21.80 5.44 -3.75
N ALA A 114 -22.07 5.29 -2.46
CA ALA A 114 -21.01 5.29 -1.44
C ALA A 114 -20.01 4.14 -1.65
N LEU A 115 -20.48 2.95 -2.01
CA LEU A 115 -19.62 1.79 -2.27
C LEU A 115 -18.71 1.98 -3.48
N LYS A 116 -19.06 2.82 -4.46
CA LYS A 116 -18.17 3.13 -5.58
C LYS A 116 -16.86 3.78 -5.11
N LEU A 117 -16.89 4.61 -4.04
CA LEU A 117 -15.68 5.20 -3.48
C LEU A 117 -14.80 4.13 -2.81
N VAL A 118 -15.44 3.17 -2.13
CA VAL A 118 -14.75 2.03 -1.51
C VAL A 118 -14.11 1.14 -2.58
N ASP A 119 -14.86 0.84 -3.64
CA ASP A 119 -14.39 0.04 -4.78
C ASP A 119 -13.20 0.70 -5.50
N ALA A 120 -13.19 2.03 -5.58
CA ALA A 120 -12.07 2.78 -6.16
C ALA A 120 -10.73 2.56 -5.44
N VAL A 121 -10.76 2.03 -4.21
CA VAL A 121 -9.54 1.69 -3.44
C VAL A 121 -9.34 0.18 -3.38
N PHE A 122 -10.37 -0.59 -3.04
CA PHE A 122 -10.23 -2.00 -2.67
C PHE A 122 -10.66 -2.99 -3.75
N VAL A 123 -11.17 -2.54 -4.92
CA VAL A 123 -11.59 -3.42 -6.00
C VAL A 123 -10.88 -3.03 -7.30
N ASN A 124 -9.63 -3.44 -7.43
CA ASN A 124 -8.78 -3.20 -8.61
C ASN A 124 -8.73 -1.74 -9.08
N GLN A 125 -9.09 -0.80 -8.21
CA GLN A 125 -9.21 0.62 -8.53
C GLN A 125 -10.15 0.91 -9.71
N GLU A 126 -11.19 0.11 -9.87
CA GLU A 126 -12.25 0.41 -10.82
C GLU A 126 -12.85 1.79 -10.51
N ASN A 127 -13.03 2.59 -11.56
CA ASN A 127 -13.64 3.91 -11.40
C ASN A 127 -12.93 4.86 -10.41
N PHE A 128 -11.62 4.91 -10.38
CA PHE A 128 -10.89 5.85 -9.51
C PHE A 128 -11.36 7.31 -9.69
N ASP A 129 -11.89 7.66 -10.86
CA ASP A 129 -12.45 8.98 -11.17
C ASP A 129 -13.59 9.41 -10.22
N VAL A 130 -14.34 8.47 -9.64
CA VAL A 130 -15.37 8.80 -8.64
C VAL A 130 -14.75 9.37 -7.37
N LEU A 131 -13.56 8.89 -7.01
CA LEU A 131 -12.82 9.38 -5.86
C LEU A 131 -12.19 10.75 -6.15
N LEU A 132 -11.67 10.98 -7.36
CA LEU A 132 -11.20 12.28 -7.81
C LEU A 132 -12.33 13.30 -7.74
N LYS A 133 -13.50 12.97 -8.28
CA LYS A 133 -14.71 13.83 -8.22
C LYS A 133 -15.13 14.11 -6.79
N ALA A 134 -15.18 13.08 -5.93
CA ALA A 134 -15.59 13.22 -4.53
C ALA A 134 -14.67 14.11 -3.69
N THR A 135 -13.43 14.28 -4.13
CA THR A 135 -12.38 15.07 -3.47
C THR A 135 -12.04 16.37 -4.20
N GLY A 136 -12.67 16.62 -5.36
CA GLY A 136 -12.46 17.85 -6.16
C GLY A 136 -11.06 17.94 -6.79
N THR A 137 -10.44 16.80 -7.11
CA THR A 137 -9.14 16.73 -7.80
C THR A 137 -9.32 16.35 -9.27
N SER A 138 -8.41 16.80 -10.13
CA SER A 138 -8.49 16.62 -11.60
C SER A 138 -7.69 15.42 -12.11
N SER A 139 -6.73 14.91 -11.33
CA SER A 139 -5.86 13.80 -11.70
C SER A 139 -5.43 12.98 -10.48
N GLN A 140 -4.96 11.76 -10.72
CA GLN A 140 -4.41 10.93 -9.65
C GLN A 140 -3.13 11.54 -9.07
N GLU A 141 -2.29 12.16 -9.87
CA GLU A 141 -1.11 12.89 -9.40
C GLU A 141 -1.49 14.00 -8.42
N GLU A 142 -2.44 14.85 -8.79
CA GLU A 142 -2.94 15.92 -7.92
C GLU A 142 -3.54 15.33 -6.63
N PHE A 143 -4.35 14.29 -6.74
CA PHE A 143 -4.97 13.61 -5.61
C PHE A 143 -3.92 13.11 -4.61
N PHE A 144 -2.96 12.30 -5.05
CA PHE A 144 -1.96 11.73 -4.16
C PHE A 144 -0.98 12.78 -3.62
N THR A 145 -0.66 13.81 -4.41
CA THR A 145 0.15 14.94 -3.97
C THR A 145 -0.54 15.72 -2.84
N ARG A 146 -1.86 15.98 -2.99
CA ARG A 146 -2.64 16.64 -1.94
C ARG A 146 -2.73 15.78 -0.68
N ILE A 147 -3.08 14.50 -0.80
CA ILE A 147 -3.16 13.60 0.35
C ILE A 147 -1.81 13.48 1.07
N TRP A 148 -0.73 13.42 0.33
CA TRP A 148 0.61 13.43 0.89
C TRP A 148 0.88 14.69 1.71
N ASN A 149 0.68 15.86 1.13
CA ASN A 149 1.02 17.13 1.74
C ASN A 149 0.12 17.49 2.93
N ASP A 150 -1.19 17.26 2.80
CA ASP A 150 -2.17 17.73 3.79
C ASP A 150 -2.32 16.76 4.97
N TYR A 151 -2.11 15.45 4.73
CA TYR A 151 -2.37 14.43 5.75
C TYR A 151 -1.14 13.63 6.12
N MET A 152 -0.47 13.02 5.14
CA MET A 152 0.66 12.12 5.44
C MET A 152 1.83 12.85 6.08
N VAL A 153 2.15 14.06 5.60
CA VAL A 153 3.20 14.91 6.18
C VAL A 153 2.89 15.24 7.64
N ASN A 154 1.64 15.59 7.96
CA ASN A 154 1.23 15.90 9.33
C ASN A 154 1.28 14.65 10.22
N PHE A 155 0.78 13.52 9.73
CA PHE A 155 0.88 12.23 10.42
C PHE A 155 2.34 11.86 10.73
N LEU A 156 3.25 12.05 9.77
CA LEU A 156 4.68 11.77 9.95
C LEU A 156 5.31 12.74 10.95
N LYS A 157 4.94 14.02 10.95
CA LYS A 157 5.42 15.02 11.94
C LYS A 157 4.95 14.72 13.35
N GLU A 158 3.71 14.28 13.53
CA GLU A 158 3.22 13.85 14.84
C GLU A 158 4.01 12.66 15.38
N ALA A 159 4.35 11.71 14.51
CA ALA A 159 5.14 10.54 14.85
C ALA A 159 6.62 10.88 15.10
N ARG A 160 7.16 11.83 14.34
CA ARG A 160 8.56 12.29 14.39
C ARG A 160 8.62 13.79 14.14
N PRO A 161 8.72 14.62 15.19
CA PRO A 161 8.73 16.10 15.06
C PRO A 161 9.86 16.66 14.18
N THR A 162 10.95 15.91 14.02
CA THR A 162 12.08 16.29 13.15
C THR A 162 11.85 15.98 11.66
N TYR A 163 10.72 15.37 11.30
CA TYR A 163 10.39 15.10 9.91
C TYR A 163 10.22 16.40 9.12
N THR A 164 10.79 16.46 7.93
CA THR A 164 10.58 17.55 6.96
C THR A 164 10.19 16.99 5.61
N ASN A 165 9.25 17.67 4.94
CA ASN A 165 8.86 17.33 3.57
C ASN A 165 9.81 17.91 2.50
N ASP A 166 10.75 18.79 2.90
CA ASP A 166 11.75 19.41 2.04
C ASP A 166 13.03 18.59 1.91
N GLY A 167 13.07 17.41 2.54
CA GLY A 167 14.22 16.52 2.47
C GLY A 167 14.43 15.93 1.09
N GLU A 168 15.69 15.72 0.73
CA GLU A 168 16.10 14.95 -0.45
C GLU A 168 17.22 13.98 -0.11
N VAL A 169 17.33 12.93 -0.91
CA VAL A 169 18.46 12.02 -0.89
C VAL A 169 19.13 12.09 -2.25
N GLU A 170 20.46 12.22 -2.27
CA GLU A 170 21.26 12.00 -3.47
C GLU A 170 21.92 10.64 -3.38
N TYR A 171 21.74 9.81 -4.38
CA TYR A 171 22.36 8.50 -4.46
C TYR A 171 22.81 8.19 -5.88
N GLN A 172 24.09 7.87 -6.06
CA GLN A 172 24.72 7.63 -7.36
C GLN A 172 24.43 8.73 -8.41
N GLY A 173 24.45 9.99 -7.99
CA GLY A 173 24.22 11.15 -8.86
C GLY A 173 22.77 11.41 -9.22
N VAL A 174 21.82 10.66 -8.67
CA VAL A 174 20.39 10.90 -8.83
C VAL A 174 19.82 11.52 -7.54
N LYS A 175 19.04 12.58 -7.69
CA LYS A 175 18.33 13.24 -6.59
C LYS A 175 16.93 12.69 -6.42
N TYR A 176 16.58 12.40 -5.19
CA TYR A 176 15.27 11.85 -4.79
C TYR A 176 14.63 12.78 -3.75
N PRO A 177 13.85 13.79 -4.17
CA PRO A 177 13.15 14.66 -3.24
C PRO A 177 11.90 13.98 -2.68
N ILE A 178 11.67 14.12 -1.37
CA ILE A 178 10.54 13.48 -0.69
C ILE A 178 9.19 13.98 -1.20
N LYS A 179 9.11 15.26 -1.60
CA LYS A 179 7.90 15.86 -2.20
C LYS A 179 7.44 15.13 -3.46
N VAL A 180 8.38 14.49 -4.19
CA VAL A 180 8.10 13.76 -5.43
C VAL A 180 7.80 12.29 -5.14
N TYR A 181 8.66 11.65 -4.36
CA TYR A 181 8.58 10.20 -4.13
C TYR A 181 7.57 9.80 -3.05
N GLY A 182 7.23 10.69 -2.15
CA GLY A 182 6.19 10.45 -1.15
C GLY A 182 4.80 10.21 -1.74
N PRO A 183 4.28 11.10 -2.60
CA PRO A 183 3.02 10.87 -3.33
C PRO A 183 3.03 9.58 -4.15
N MET A 184 4.13 9.28 -4.85
CA MET A 184 4.27 8.04 -5.63
C MET A 184 4.19 6.80 -4.74
N TYR A 185 4.86 6.82 -3.60
CA TYR A 185 4.79 5.76 -2.60
C TYR A 185 3.36 5.56 -2.09
N LEU A 186 2.62 6.65 -1.83
CA LEU A 186 1.22 6.57 -1.41
C LEU A 186 0.33 5.97 -2.50
N LYS A 187 0.54 6.33 -3.77
CA LYS A 187 -0.15 5.72 -4.92
C LYS A 187 0.11 4.22 -4.97
N VAL A 188 1.36 3.78 -4.86
CA VAL A 188 1.73 2.37 -4.87
C VAL A 188 1.09 1.60 -3.72
N ASN A 189 1.07 2.17 -2.51
CA ASN A 189 0.38 1.55 -1.38
C ASN A 189 -1.13 1.43 -1.63
N THR A 190 -1.75 2.46 -2.20
CA THR A 190 -3.18 2.41 -2.54
C THR A 190 -3.45 1.36 -3.61
N ASN A 191 -2.58 1.24 -4.62
CA ASN A 191 -2.69 0.18 -5.62
C ASN A 191 -2.62 -1.21 -4.97
N ALA A 192 -1.72 -1.41 -4.01
CA ALA A 192 -1.60 -2.68 -3.31
C ALA A 192 -2.91 -3.10 -2.62
N LEU A 193 -3.69 -2.17 -2.09
CA LEU A 193 -4.98 -2.46 -1.45
C LEU A 193 -6.02 -3.03 -2.42
N GLY A 194 -5.91 -2.71 -3.72
CA GLY A 194 -6.81 -3.22 -4.76
C GLY A 194 -6.50 -4.64 -5.24
N ILE A 195 -5.36 -5.23 -4.89
CA ILE A 195 -4.90 -6.54 -5.42
C ILE A 195 -5.90 -7.65 -5.14
N ALA A 196 -6.46 -7.70 -3.93
CA ALA A 196 -7.41 -8.73 -3.54
C ALA A 196 -8.76 -8.62 -4.25
N ALA A 197 -9.07 -7.47 -4.86
CA ALA A 197 -10.36 -7.15 -5.46
C ALA A 197 -11.55 -7.41 -4.51
N ALA A 198 -11.32 -7.28 -3.20
CA ALA A 198 -12.33 -7.57 -2.19
C ALA A 198 -12.13 -6.80 -0.89
N TYR A 199 -13.24 -6.56 -0.24
CA TYR A 199 -13.38 -6.21 1.17
C TYR A 199 -14.64 -6.90 1.71
N THR A 200 -14.82 -6.94 3.01
CA THR A 200 -16.08 -7.42 3.60
C THR A 200 -16.94 -6.22 4.00
N LEU A 201 -18.13 -6.08 3.42
CA LEU A 201 -19.15 -5.15 3.89
C LEU A 201 -19.94 -5.84 5.02
N GLU A 202 -19.59 -5.55 6.26
CA GLU A 202 -20.26 -6.14 7.42
C GLU A 202 -21.66 -5.56 7.64
N ASP A 203 -21.76 -4.22 7.62
CA ASP A 203 -23.03 -3.53 7.85
C ASP A 203 -23.04 -2.14 7.19
N TYR A 204 -24.21 -1.56 7.05
CA TYR A 204 -24.42 -0.17 6.63
C TYR A 204 -25.65 0.44 7.23
N LYS A 205 -25.66 1.77 7.40
CA LYS A 205 -26.82 2.56 7.81
C LYS A 205 -26.92 3.83 6.98
N VAL A 206 -28.12 4.31 6.75
CA VAL A 206 -28.38 5.56 6.03
C VAL A 206 -29.13 6.52 6.94
N GLU A 207 -28.58 7.72 7.15
CA GLU A 207 -29.18 8.79 7.92
C GLU A 207 -29.18 10.07 7.06
N GLY A 208 -30.32 10.42 6.49
CA GLY A 208 -30.41 11.54 5.54
C GLY A 208 -29.53 11.32 4.30
N ASP A 209 -28.56 12.19 4.10
CA ASP A 209 -27.58 12.09 3.01
C ASP A 209 -26.32 11.34 3.41
N THR A 210 -26.20 10.87 4.63
CA THR A 210 -24.99 10.19 5.09
C THR A 210 -25.19 8.69 5.10
N VAL A 211 -24.28 8.00 4.39
CA VAL A 211 -24.15 6.54 4.40
C VAL A 211 -23.01 6.18 5.34
N TYR A 212 -23.32 5.46 6.39
CA TYR A 212 -22.34 4.87 7.29
C TYR A 212 -22.04 3.45 6.83
N LEU A 213 -20.77 3.09 6.76
CA LEU A 213 -20.30 1.76 6.34
C LEU A 213 -19.43 1.16 7.43
N LYS A 214 -19.65 -0.11 7.73
CA LYS A 214 -18.75 -0.94 8.54
C LYS A 214 -18.10 -1.97 7.63
N LEU A 215 -16.79 -1.86 7.46
CA LEU A 215 -16.01 -2.67 6.52
C LEU A 215 -14.84 -3.36 7.21
N LYS A 216 -14.44 -4.50 6.64
CA LYS A 216 -13.11 -5.08 6.81
C LYS A 216 -12.40 -5.07 5.46
N ALA A 217 -11.15 -4.64 5.42
CA ALA A 217 -10.41 -4.51 4.19
C ALA A 217 -9.00 -5.12 4.30
N PRO A 218 -8.40 -5.54 3.17
CA PRO A 218 -7.02 -6.01 3.15
C PRO A 218 -6.09 -4.90 3.65
N ARG A 219 -4.93 -5.29 4.14
CA ARG A 219 -3.92 -4.38 4.68
C ARG A 219 -2.61 -4.54 3.92
N VAL A 220 -1.94 -3.41 3.63
CA VAL A 220 -0.60 -3.44 3.05
C VAL A 220 0.38 -4.07 4.04
N ASP A 221 1.10 -5.10 3.60
CA ASP A 221 2.18 -5.73 4.37
C ASP A 221 3.52 -5.08 4.03
N THR A 222 3.86 -4.05 4.79
CA THR A 222 5.09 -3.27 4.59
C THR A 222 6.36 -4.07 4.84
N TYR A 223 6.28 -5.14 5.63
CA TYR A 223 7.41 -6.03 5.86
C TYR A 223 7.71 -6.89 4.62
N GLN A 224 6.69 -7.47 4.02
CA GLN A 224 6.86 -8.24 2.78
C GLN A 224 7.37 -7.36 1.63
N TYR A 225 7.01 -6.08 1.56
CA TYR A 225 7.64 -5.16 0.60
C TYR A 225 9.16 -5.14 0.72
N GLU A 226 9.68 -5.05 1.95
CA GLU A 226 11.13 -5.00 2.19
C GLU A 226 11.80 -6.32 1.85
N VAL A 227 11.18 -7.44 2.21
CA VAL A 227 11.69 -8.78 1.88
C VAL A 227 11.74 -8.99 0.37
N GLN A 228 10.65 -8.70 -0.34
CA GLN A 228 10.58 -8.88 -1.78
C GLN A 228 11.54 -7.93 -2.51
N ALA A 229 11.68 -6.69 -2.06
CA ALA A 229 12.62 -5.74 -2.63
C ALA A 229 14.05 -6.28 -2.65
N SER A 230 14.49 -6.98 -1.59
CA SER A 230 15.84 -7.54 -1.53
C SER A 230 16.06 -8.72 -2.49
N TYR A 231 15.00 -9.39 -2.92
CA TYR A 231 15.12 -10.59 -3.76
C TYR A 231 14.71 -10.40 -5.22
N GLN A 232 13.88 -9.39 -5.54
CA GLN A 232 13.22 -9.31 -6.85
C GLN A 232 13.65 -8.11 -7.70
N THR A 233 14.48 -7.19 -7.21
CA THR A 233 14.87 -6.02 -7.99
C THR A 233 15.95 -6.36 -9.01
N ASN A 234 15.80 -5.92 -10.24
CA ASN A 234 16.81 -6.09 -11.29
C ASN A 234 18.12 -5.32 -10.97
N ASN A 235 18.04 -4.32 -10.12
CA ASN A 235 19.16 -3.51 -9.63
C ASN A 235 19.44 -3.76 -8.14
N LYS A 236 19.49 -5.01 -7.74
CA LYS A 236 19.64 -5.43 -6.35
C LYS A 236 20.75 -4.68 -5.61
N ALA A 237 21.94 -4.58 -6.20
CA ALA A 237 23.10 -3.91 -5.57
C ALA A 237 22.86 -2.43 -5.32
N PHE A 238 22.18 -1.73 -6.25
CA PHE A 238 21.81 -0.32 -6.08
C PHE A 238 20.86 -0.14 -4.89
N PHE A 239 19.78 -0.93 -4.84
CA PHE A 239 18.79 -0.81 -3.78
C PHE A 239 19.28 -1.32 -2.43
N GLU A 240 20.12 -2.35 -2.41
CA GLU A 240 20.81 -2.78 -1.20
C GLU A 240 21.74 -1.69 -0.66
N GLY A 241 22.44 -0.98 -1.54
CA GLY A 241 23.26 0.17 -1.16
C GLY A 241 22.44 1.30 -0.55
N MET A 242 21.29 1.66 -1.18
CA MET A 242 20.36 2.63 -0.60
C MET A 242 19.83 2.20 0.77
N LEU A 243 19.50 0.92 0.94
CA LEU A 243 19.04 0.38 2.21
C LEU A 243 20.12 0.44 3.29
N GLN A 244 21.38 0.11 2.95
CA GLN A 244 22.50 0.24 3.87
C GLN A 244 22.74 1.69 4.28
N ASP A 245 22.61 2.65 3.37
CA ASP A 245 22.72 4.07 3.70
C ASP A 245 21.55 4.54 4.56
N ALA A 246 20.33 4.05 4.30
CA ALA A 246 19.20 4.30 5.17
C ALA A 246 19.44 3.80 6.61
N GLN A 247 20.12 2.65 6.76
CA GLN A 247 20.48 2.11 8.07
C GLN A 247 21.47 3.01 8.80
N LYS A 248 22.49 3.54 8.09
CA LYS A 248 23.49 4.45 8.68
C LYS A 248 22.88 5.75 9.19
N VAL A 249 21.88 6.29 8.49
CA VAL A 249 21.22 7.56 8.85
C VAL A 249 19.93 7.39 9.66
N GLY A 250 19.41 6.17 9.77
CA GLY A 250 18.07 5.90 10.32
C GLY A 250 17.85 6.32 11.77
N GLN A 251 18.92 6.37 12.57
CA GLN A 251 18.86 6.82 13.96
C GLN A 251 18.97 8.36 14.09
N THR A 252 19.67 9.01 13.17
CA THR A 252 20.02 10.43 13.23
C THR A 252 19.21 11.28 12.25
N ASP A 253 18.81 10.71 11.11
CA ASP A 253 18.03 11.40 10.06
C ASP A 253 16.87 10.51 9.59
N PHE A 254 15.76 10.58 10.34
CA PHE A 254 14.55 9.82 10.02
C PHE A 254 13.99 10.14 8.64
N THR A 255 14.06 11.40 8.20
CA THR A 255 13.52 11.83 6.90
C THR A 255 14.26 11.15 5.76
N LYS A 256 15.59 11.12 5.80
CA LYS A 256 16.41 10.43 4.80
C LYS A 256 16.18 8.92 4.82
N ALA A 257 16.18 8.31 6.00
CA ALA A 257 15.92 6.88 6.15
C ALA A 257 14.55 6.47 5.58
N LEU A 258 13.51 7.28 5.82
CA LEU A 258 12.17 7.04 5.30
C LEU A 258 12.16 7.16 3.77
N LEU A 259 12.83 8.16 3.20
CA LEU A 259 12.90 8.34 1.76
C LEU A 259 13.64 7.19 1.05
N TYR A 260 14.77 6.72 1.59
CA TYR A 260 15.43 5.52 1.07
C TYR A 260 14.49 4.31 1.04
N LYS A 261 13.71 4.11 2.11
CA LYS A 261 12.71 3.03 2.17
C LYS A 261 11.63 3.16 1.12
N PHE A 262 11.13 4.38 0.90
CA PHE A 262 10.10 4.62 -0.13
C PHE A 262 10.61 4.27 -1.52
N ILE A 263 11.79 4.76 -1.89
CA ILE A 263 12.40 4.49 -3.19
C ILE A 263 12.65 2.98 -3.35
N TYR A 264 13.18 2.32 -2.32
CA TYR A 264 13.42 0.90 -2.33
C TYR A 264 12.13 0.09 -2.57
N ARG A 265 11.04 0.44 -1.89
CA ARG A 265 9.74 -0.21 -2.07
C ARG A 265 9.11 0.09 -3.43
N LEU A 266 9.21 1.33 -3.91
CA LEU A 266 8.75 1.69 -5.26
C LEU A 266 9.45 0.86 -6.32
N ALA A 267 10.76 0.70 -6.20
CA ALA A 267 11.54 -0.11 -7.12
C ALA A 267 11.17 -1.60 -7.06
N ALA A 268 10.90 -2.13 -5.86
CA ALA A 268 10.52 -3.52 -5.68
C ALA A 268 9.23 -3.89 -6.42
N VAL A 269 8.30 -2.95 -6.53
CA VAL A 269 7.02 -3.14 -7.23
C VAL A 269 7.00 -2.53 -8.62
N GLY A 270 8.16 -2.14 -9.14
CA GLY A 270 8.30 -1.58 -10.48
C GLY A 270 7.54 -0.28 -10.70
N PHE A 271 7.33 0.51 -9.66
CA PHE A 271 6.49 1.73 -9.66
C PHE A 271 5.02 1.49 -10.06
N ARG A 272 4.54 0.26 -10.05
CA ARG A 272 3.18 -0.08 -10.51
C ARG A 272 2.18 -0.33 -9.40
N GLY A 273 2.64 -0.65 -8.22
CA GLY A 273 1.77 -0.95 -7.11
C GLY A 273 1.31 -2.40 -7.01
N ASP A 274 2.01 -3.33 -7.61
CA ASP A 274 1.83 -4.77 -7.36
C ASP A 274 2.43 -5.12 -5.99
N GLY A 275 1.91 -4.49 -4.95
CA GLY A 275 2.43 -4.64 -3.62
C GLY A 275 1.89 -5.87 -2.89
N TYR A 276 2.48 -6.16 -1.75
CA TYR A 276 1.99 -7.20 -0.86
C TYR A 276 0.90 -6.66 0.05
N VAL A 277 -0.23 -7.35 0.06
CA VAL A 277 -1.27 -7.15 1.05
C VAL A 277 -1.34 -8.36 1.97
N ASN A 278 -1.67 -8.13 3.21
CA ASN A 278 -1.98 -9.21 4.13
C ASN A 278 -3.41 -9.68 3.87
N LEU A 279 -3.56 -10.67 3.02
CA LEU A 279 -4.86 -11.24 2.67
C LEU A 279 -5.43 -12.12 3.79
N GLU A 280 -4.59 -12.66 4.68
CA GLU A 280 -5.04 -13.30 5.90
C GLU A 280 -5.66 -12.31 6.88
N GLY A 281 -5.26 -11.06 6.82
CA GLY A 281 -5.82 -9.99 7.63
C GLY A 281 -7.26 -9.61 7.26
N MET A 282 -7.83 -10.14 6.17
CA MET A 282 -9.27 -10.00 5.92
C MET A 282 -10.11 -10.73 6.98
N ASP A 283 -9.54 -11.74 7.63
CA ASP A 283 -10.14 -12.44 8.77
C ASP A 283 -9.76 -11.82 10.12
N TYR A 284 -8.84 -10.86 10.15
CA TYR A 284 -8.31 -10.22 11.36
C TYR A 284 -9.08 -8.92 11.72
N TYR A 285 -9.98 -9.05 12.47
CA TYR A 285 -11.16 -8.51 13.03
C TYR A 285 -11.13 -7.06 13.46
N ASP A 286 -10.55 -6.71 14.59
CA ASP A 286 -10.71 -5.38 15.17
C ASP A 286 -9.72 -4.34 14.66
N LYS A 287 -8.59 -4.79 14.13
CA LYS A 287 -7.52 -3.87 13.69
C LYS A 287 -7.73 -3.29 12.30
N ASN A 288 -8.56 -3.95 11.49
CA ASN A 288 -8.82 -3.58 10.09
C ASN A 288 -10.27 -3.12 9.87
N ASN A 289 -11.02 -2.86 10.93
CA ASN A 289 -12.36 -2.29 10.80
C ASN A 289 -12.26 -0.84 10.33
N HIS A 290 -12.98 -0.54 9.27
CA HIS A 290 -13.19 0.80 8.77
C HIS A 290 -14.64 1.18 9.06
N TYR A 291 -14.81 2.23 9.83
CA TYR A 291 -16.11 2.87 10.05
C TYR A 291 -16.10 4.18 9.29
N LEU A 292 -16.74 4.19 8.13
CA LEU A 292 -16.74 5.31 7.21
C LEU A 292 -18.08 6.01 7.20
N ALA A 293 -18.06 7.33 6.97
CA ALA A 293 -19.23 8.13 6.65
C ALA A 293 -18.99 8.81 5.29
N ILE A 294 -19.88 8.55 4.34
CA ILE A 294 -19.84 9.10 2.98
C ILE A 294 -21.18 9.83 2.76
N LYS A 295 -21.12 11.09 2.35
CA LYS A 295 -22.32 11.84 1.99
C LYS A 295 -22.69 11.57 0.55
N VAL A 296 -23.97 11.28 0.31
CA VAL A 296 -24.53 11.08 -1.03
C VAL A 296 -25.80 11.89 -1.14
N ASP A 297 -25.80 12.90 -2.00
CA ASP A 297 -26.97 13.72 -2.25
C ASP A 297 -28.07 12.97 -3.03
N ASP A 298 -29.25 13.57 -3.15
CA ASP A 298 -30.37 12.95 -3.87
C ASP A 298 -30.11 12.79 -5.38
N LYS A 299 -29.09 13.46 -5.93
CA LYS A 299 -28.65 13.30 -7.32
C LYS A 299 -27.64 12.18 -7.49
N GLY A 300 -27.19 11.55 -6.37
CA GLY A 300 -26.19 10.49 -6.36
C GLY A 300 -24.75 11.02 -6.38
N ASN A 301 -24.49 12.29 -6.12
CA ASN A 301 -23.14 12.79 -5.98
C ASN A 301 -22.58 12.40 -4.60
N ALA A 302 -21.53 11.62 -4.60
CA ALA A 302 -20.84 11.23 -3.37
C ALA A 302 -19.73 12.22 -3.04
N THR A 303 -19.57 12.53 -1.74
CA THR A 303 -18.47 13.31 -1.19
C THR A 303 -17.96 12.63 0.08
N ILE A 304 -16.67 12.76 0.34
CA ILE A 304 -16.00 12.18 1.50
C ILE A 304 -15.17 13.25 2.20
N ASP A 305 -15.30 13.35 3.52
CA ASP A 305 -14.48 14.27 4.30
C ASP A 305 -13.10 13.67 4.57
N ASP A 306 -12.18 14.52 5.01
CA ASP A 306 -10.78 14.20 5.17
C ASP A 306 -10.51 13.04 6.13
N LYS A 307 -11.19 13.00 7.28
CA LYS A 307 -11.01 11.91 8.26
C LYS A 307 -11.47 10.56 7.72
N ASN A 308 -12.55 10.55 6.94
CA ASN A 308 -13.04 9.34 6.28
C ASN A 308 -12.17 8.94 5.09
N LEU A 309 -11.61 9.92 4.36
CA LEU A 309 -10.70 9.67 3.25
C LEU A 309 -9.37 9.05 3.72
N VAL A 310 -8.75 9.58 4.76
CA VAL A 310 -7.49 9.01 5.29
C VAL A 310 -7.70 7.63 5.92
N ASN A 311 -8.89 7.35 6.47
CA ASN A 311 -9.28 6.02 6.91
C ASN A 311 -9.42 5.07 5.70
N LEU A 312 -10.13 5.48 4.65
CA LEU A 312 -10.32 4.69 3.44
C LEU A 312 -8.97 4.32 2.79
N LEU A 313 -8.01 5.24 2.80
CA LEU A 313 -6.64 5.03 2.28
C LEU A 313 -5.70 4.34 3.29
N GLN A 314 -6.18 3.95 4.45
CA GLN A 314 -5.41 3.31 5.53
C GLN A 314 -4.21 4.13 6.04
N ILE A 315 -4.27 5.46 5.92
CA ILE A 315 -3.26 6.36 6.48
C ILE A 315 -3.47 6.49 7.99
N ASP A 316 -4.69 6.86 8.40
CA ASP A 316 -5.10 6.94 9.81
C ASP A 316 -6.56 6.50 9.97
N LEU A 317 -6.75 5.35 10.60
CA LEU A 317 -8.09 4.78 10.82
C LEU A 317 -8.80 5.40 12.02
N LYS A 318 -8.05 5.98 12.95
CA LYS A 318 -8.56 6.34 14.27
C LYS A 318 -9.64 7.43 14.23
N PRO A 319 -9.46 8.60 13.58
CA PRO A 319 -10.42 9.70 13.65
C PRO A 319 -11.82 9.32 13.12
N ALA A 320 -11.88 8.61 11.99
CA ALA A 320 -13.15 8.18 11.43
C ALA A 320 -13.79 7.04 12.24
N ASN A 321 -12.97 6.11 12.72
CA ASN A 321 -13.47 5.00 13.53
C ASN A 321 -14.06 5.51 14.85
N GLU A 322 -13.40 6.43 15.56
CA GLU A 322 -13.94 7.03 16.79
C GLU A 322 -15.23 7.80 16.52
N ALA A 323 -15.35 8.49 15.38
CA ALA A 323 -16.54 9.27 15.05
C ALA A 323 -17.73 8.41 14.64
N ASN A 324 -17.52 7.28 13.96
CA ASN A 324 -18.59 6.55 13.27
C ASN A 324 -18.95 5.21 13.94
N LYS A 325 -18.07 4.64 14.79
CA LYS A 325 -18.29 3.33 15.42
C LYS A 325 -19.61 3.25 16.19
N ALA A 326 -19.96 4.29 16.95
CA ALA A 326 -21.20 4.35 17.72
C ALA A 326 -22.48 4.21 16.88
N LYS A 327 -22.39 4.40 15.55
CA LYS A 327 -23.52 4.16 14.65
C LYS A 327 -23.87 2.68 14.51
N PHE A 328 -22.97 1.77 14.90
CA PHE A 328 -23.13 0.32 14.75
C PHE A 328 -23.22 -0.42 16.10
N GLU A 329 -23.07 0.30 17.19
CA GLU A 329 -23.33 -0.17 18.56
C GLU A 329 -24.77 0.19 18.97
#